data_850a63fcb612d1caeb1626efe37c6bbb
#
_entry.id   850a63fcb612d1caeb1626efe37c6bbb
#
_cell.length_a   1.000
_cell.length_b   1.000
_cell.length_c   1.000
_cell.angle_alpha   90.00
_cell.angle_beta   90.00
_cell.angle_gamma   90.00
#
_symmetry.space_group_name_H-M   'P 1'
#
loop_
_entity.id
_entity.type
_entity.pdbx_description
1 polymer ?
#
loop_
_entity_poly.entity_id
_entity_poly.type
_entity_poly.pdbx_seq_one_letter_code
_entity_poly.pdbx_strand_id
1 'polypeptide(L)'
;MKKFSAFSLLTEGLTGNKGWKNHWESVTPKDKYDVVIIGGGGHGLATAYYLAKNHNITNVAVLEKNWIGSGNTGRNTTIVRSNYLLNESSKLYEHSLKLWEGLSKELNYNIMFSQRGVLNLAHGLQEIRDSKRRVFANKLNKIDAEWLNAQEVKNFCKIINISKNSRYPVLGATLQRRAGTAR
;
A
#
# COMPACT_ATOMS: atom_id res chain seq x y z
N MET A 1 17.94 13.94 2.50
CA MET A 1 17.72 13.64 1.07
C MET A 1 17.82 14.92 0.25
N LYS A 2 18.57 14.92 -0.84
CA LYS A 2 18.57 16.05 -1.78
C LYS A 2 17.19 16.13 -2.44
N LYS A 3 16.52 17.28 -2.31
CA LYS A 3 15.27 17.52 -3.02
C LYS A 3 15.59 17.77 -4.49
N PHE A 4 14.90 17.11 -5.39
CA PHE A 4 14.98 17.38 -6.81
C PHE A 4 14.30 18.74 -7.09
N SER A 5 15.02 19.67 -7.68
CA SER A 5 14.45 20.94 -8.13
C SER A 5 13.96 20.83 -9.57
N ALA A 6 13.01 21.66 -9.97
CA ALA A 6 12.56 21.73 -11.36
C ALA A 6 13.71 21.99 -12.33
N PHE A 7 14.68 22.81 -11.91
CA PHE A 7 15.88 23.11 -12.70
C PHE A 7 16.78 21.89 -12.87
N SER A 8 16.99 21.09 -11.81
CA SER A 8 17.79 19.84 -11.92
C SER A 8 17.10 18.80 -12.80
N LEU A 9 15.77 18.69 -12.75
CA LEU A 9 15.02 17.80 -13.65
C LEU A 9 15.16 18.22 -15.11
N LEU A 10 15.10 19.53 -15.39
CA LEU A 10 15.26 20.05 -16.75
C LEU A 10 16.68 19.80 -17.28
N THR A 11 17.71 20.12 -16.50
CA THR A 11 19.12 19.93 -16.91
C THR A 11 19.45 18.46 -17.12
N GLU A 12 19.01 17.56 -16.22
CA GLU A 12 19.21 16.12 -16.37
C GLU A 12 18.43 15.57 -17.58
N GLY A 13 17.21 16.02 -17.82
CA GLY A 13 16.43 15.65 -18.99
C GLY A 13 17.12 16.02 -20.30
N LEU A 14 17.72 17.22 -20.37
CA LEU A 14 18.48 17.69 -21.54
C LEU A 14 19.79 16.92 -21.75
N THR A 15 20.42 16.44 -20.68
CA THR A 15 21.67 15.66 -20.73
C THR A 15 21.44 14.14 -20.85
N GLY A 16 20.21 13.70 -21.01
CA GLY A 16 19.86 12.27 -21.10
C GLY A 16 20.04 11.53 -19.79
N ASN A 17 19.86 12.21 -18.67
CA ASN A 17 19.93 11.69 -17.30
C ASN A 17 21.30 11.09 -16.92
N LYS A 18 22.39 11.55 -17.54
CA LYS A 18 23.75 11.04 -17.32
C LYS A 18 24.34 11.44 -15.96
N GLY A 19 23.84 12.50 -15.33
CA GLY A 19 24.32 13.01 -14.04
C GLY A 19 23.66 12.36 -12.82
N TRP A 20 22.68 11.48 -13.02
CA TRP A 20 22.00 10.81 -11.92
C TRP A 20 22.87 9.71 -11.31
N LYS A 21 23.12 9.83 -10.01
CA LYS A 21 23.77 8.75 -9.27
C LYS A 21 22.83 7.57 -9.11
N ASN A 22 23.37 6.36 -9.21
CA ASN A 22 22.63 5.16 -8.84
C ASN A 22 22.17 5.28 -7.37
N HIS A 23 20.91 4.91 -7.11
CA HIS A 23 20.37 4.92 -5.74
C HIS A 23 20.94 3.79 -4.87
N TRP A 24 21.50 2.77 -5.48
CA TRP A 24 22.20 1.68 -4.82
C TRP A 24 23.64 1.60 -5.31
N GLU A 25 24.53 1.50 -4.38
CA GLU A 25 25.95 1.31 -4.60
C GLU A 25 26.33 -0.08 -4.08
N SER A 26 27.26 -0.76 -4.77
CA SER A 26 27.87 -1.97 -4.23
C SER A 26 28.84 -1.54 -3.12
N VAL A 27 28.45 -1.75 -1.89
CA VAL A 27 29.25 -1.38 -0.72
C VAL A 27 29.95 -2.63 -0.19
N THR A 28 31.25 -2.53 0.14
CA THR A 28 31.93 -3.59 0.86
C THR A 28 31.30 -3.79 2.23
N PRO A 29 30.88 -5.01 2.59
CA PRO A 29 30.31 -5.27 3.89
C PRO A 29 31.26 -4.88 5.03
N LYS A 30 30.72 -4.39 6.13
CA LYS A 30 31.47 -4.13 7.36
C LYS A 30 31.64 -5.43 8.14
N ASP A 31 32.63 -5.47 9.01
CA ASP A 31 32.87 -6.62 9.89
C ASP A 31 31.77 -6.80 10.96
N LYS A 32 31.10 -5.70 11.35
CA LYS A 32 30.06 -5.71 12.40
C LYS A 32 28.90 -4.78 12.04
N TYR A 33 27.71 -5.22 12.37
CA TYR A 33 26.46 -4.48 12.28
C TYR A 33 25.72 -4.58 13.61
N ASP A 34 24.96 -3.54 13.97
CA ASP A 34 24.09 -3.53 15.15
C ASP A 34 22.85 -4.38 14.91
N VAL A 35 22.32 -4.36 13.67
CA VAL A 35 21.16 -5.14 13.26
C VAL A 35 21.40 -5.73 11.87
N VAL A 36 21.06 -7.00 11.71
CA VAL A 36 21.03 -7.69 10.43
C VAL A 36 19.60 -8.11 10.13
N ILE A 37 19.07 -7.67 8.98
CA ILE A 37 17.71 -7.96 8.52
C ILE A 37 17.81 -8.95 7.35
N ILE A 38 17.12 -10.07 7.45
CA ILE A 38 17.06 -11.07 6.39
C ILE A 38 15.81 -10.84 5.55
N GLY A 39 16.00 -10.50 4.28
CA GLY A 39 14.96 -10.23 3.30
C GLY A 39 14.81 -8.74 2.97
N GLY A 40 15.03 -8.40 1.69
CA GLY A 40 14.89 -7.05 1.12
C GLY A 40 13.50 -6.77 0.56
N GLY A 41 12.43 -7.31 1.15
CA GLY A 41 11.05 -6.99 0.82
C GLY A 41 10.53 -5.76 1.57
N GLY A 42 9.26 -5.42 1.39
CA GLY A 42 8.64 -4.25 2.02
C GLY A 42 8.80 -4.19 3.53
N HIS A 43 8.65 -5.32 4.22
CA HIS A 43 8.84 -5.38 5.68
C HIS A 43 10.30 -5.15 6.08
N GLY A 44 11.26 -5.81 5.43
CA GLY A 44 12.67 -5.65 5.77
C GLY A 44 13.18 -4.24 5.52
N LEU A 45 12.83 -3.64 4.38
CA LEU A 45 13.21 -2.27 4.05
C LEU A 45 12.54 -1.25 4.97
N ALA A 46 11.26 -1.44 5.29
CA ALA A 46 10.55 -0.58 6.24
C ALA A 46 11.17 -0.70 7.66
N THR A 47 11.55 -1.91 8.08
CA THR A 47 12.23 -2.11 9.37
C THR A 47 13.54 -1.34 9.42
N ALA A 48 14.40 -1.47 8.40
CA ALA A 48 15.65 -0.71 8.32
C ALA A 48 15.41 0.81 8.35
N TYR A 49 14.44 1.28 7.58
CA TYR A 49 14.08 2.69 7.52
C TYR A 49 13.61 3.24 8.87
N TYR A 50 12.68 2.55 9.54
CA TYR A 50 12.14 3.01 10.81
C TYR A 50 13.09 2.82 11.99
N LEU A 51 14.00 1.84 11.96
CA LEU A 51 15.11 1.74 12.92
C LEU A 51 15.98 2.99 12.87
N ALA A 52 16.37 3.41 11.67
CA ALA A 52 17.16 4.62 11.49
C ALA A 52 16.37 5.88 11.90
N LYS A 53 15.12 6.01 11.41
CA LYS A 53 14.31 7.21 11.60
C LYS A 53 13.88 7.43 13.06
N ASN A 54 13.37 6.38 13.72
CA ASN A 54 12.73 6.50 15.02
C ASN A 54 13.67 6.16 16.19
N HIS A 55 14.72 5.40 15.94
CA HIS A 55 15.62 4.89 16.99
C HIS A 55 17.08 5.27 16.79
N ASN A 56 17.40 6.00 15.70
CA ASN A 56 18.77 6.37 15.34
C ASN A 56 19.73 5.18 15.18
N ILE A 57 19.18 3.98 14.89
CA ILE A 57 19.95 2.77 14.60
C ILE A 57 20.25 2.76 13.10
N THR A 58 21.45 3.18 12.71
CA THR A 58 21.86 3.36 11.32
C THR A 58 22.86 2.32 10.82
N ASN A 59 23.51 1.60 11.73
CA ASN A 59 24.46 0.54 11.38
C ASN A 59 23.70 -0.78 11.13
N VAL A 60 22.94 -0.83 10.06
CA VAL A 60 22.04 -1.94 9.70
C VAL A 60 22.48 -2.56 8.39
N ALA A 61 22.49 -3.89 8.30
CA ALA A 61 22.59 -4.63 7.05
C ALA A 61 21.24 -5.25 6.68
N VAL A 62 20.90 -5.18 5.39
CA VAL A 62 19.77 -5.92 4.82
C VAL A 62 20.32 -6.95 3.84
N LEU A 63 20.08 -8.23 4.11
CA LEU A 63 20.52 -9.34 3.27
C LEU A 63 19.35 -9.81 2.42
N GLU A 64 19.51 -9.74 1.09
CA GLU A 64 18.54 -10.24 0.13
C GLU A 64 19.23 -11.26 -0.81
N LYS A 65 18.60 -12.42 -0.96
CA LYS A 65 19.18 -13.51 -1.78
C LYS A 65 19.08 -13.29 -3.28
N ASN A 66 18.14 -12.44 -3.71
CA ASN A 66 17.90 -12.13 -5.12
C ASN A 66 17.98 -10.60 -5.30
N TRP A 67 16.96 -9.98 -5.88
CA TRP A 67 16.84 -8.54 -6.00
C TRP A 67 15.80 -7.99 -5.00
N ILE A 68 15.94 -6.74 -4.64
CA ILE A 68 15.03 -6.05 -3.71
C ILE A 68 13.57 -6.21 -4.19
N GLY A 69 12.71 -6.68 -3.30
CA GLY A 69 11.29 -6.88 -3.59
C GLY A 69 10.97 -8.14 -4.42
N SER A 70 11.93 -9.00 -4.72
CA SER A 70 11.76 -10.20 -5.57
C SER A 70 10.75 -11.23 -5.04
N GLY A 71 10.46 -11.20 -3.75
CA GLY A 71 9.50 -12.08 -3.09
C GLY A 71 8.05 -11.62 -3.24
N ASN A 72 7.27 -11.73 -2.17
CA ASN A 72 5.85 -11.34 -2.16
C ASN A 72 5.62 -9.86 -2.47
N THR A 73 6.57 -8.97 -2.16
CA THR A 73 6.45 -7.54 -2.41
C THR A 73 6.27 -7.23 -3.89
N GLY A 74 7.01 -7.88 -4.78
CA GLY A 74 6.88 -7.68 -6.23
C GLY A 74 5.82 -8.57 -6.90
N ARG A 75 5.12 -9.42 -6.15
CA ARG A 75 4.15 -10.40 -6.68
C ARG A 75 2.75 -10.27 -6.07
N ASN A 76 2.48 -9.21 -5.34
CA ASN A 76 1.20 -8.99 -4.69
C ASN A 76 0.23 -8.20 -5.59
N THR A 77 -1.03 -8.09 -5.15
CA THR A 77 -2.08 -7.37 -5.85
C THR A 77 -2.00 -5.85 -5.69
N THR A 78 -1.01 -5.35 -4.96
CA THR A 78 -0.77 -3.93 -4.70
C THR A 78 -1.91 -3.18 -3.98
N ILE A 79 -2.88 -3.90 -3.45
CA ILE A 79 -4.02 -3.31 -2.74
C ILE A 79 -3.61 -2.96 -1.31
N VAL A 80 -3.74 -1.69 -0.96
CA VAL A 80 -3.52 -1.14 0.39
C VAL A 80 -4.87 -0.81 0.99
N ARG A 81 -5.24 -1.48 2.09
CA ARG A 81 -6.53 -1.33 2.76
C ARG A 81 -6.45 -1.71 4.23
N SER A 82 -7.43 -1.27 5.05
CA SER A 82 -7.51 -1.59 6.48
C SER A 82 -8.83 -2.23 6.92
N ASN A 83 -9.75 -2.46 6.01
CA ASN A 83 -11.10 -2.99 6.29
C ASN A 83 -11.11 -4.51 6.61
N TYR A 84 -10.30 -4.93 7.56
CA TYR A 84 -10.26 -6.30 8.07
C TYR A 84 -11.31 -6.52 9.16
N LEU A 85 -11.73 -7.77 9.35
CA LEU A 85 -12.80 -8.10 10.31
C LEU A 85 -12.31 -8.06 11.77
N LEU A 86 -11.11 -8.59 12.01
CA LEU A 86 -10.55 -8.71 13.35
C LEU A 86 -9.97 -7.37 13.81
N ASN A 87 -10.23 -7.03 15.07
CA ASN A 87 -9.82 -5.76 15.66
C ASN A 87 -8.30 -5.54 15.61
N GLU A 88 -7.52 -6.57 15.94
CA GLU A 88 -6.05 -6.51 15.94
C GLU A 88 -5.52 -6.25 14.52
N SER A 89 -6.04 -6.99 13.55
CA SER A 89 -5.68 -6.80 12.15
C SER A 89 -6.09 -5.42 11.65
N SER A 90 -7.31 -4.97 11.97
CA SER A 90 -7.80 -3.65 11.57
C SER A 90 -6.90 -2.54 12.10
N LYS A 91 -6.49 -2.60 13.37
CA LYS A 91 -5.58 -1.60 13.97
C LYS A 91 -4.21 -1.57 13.30
N LEU A 92 -3.62 -2.75 13.05
CA LEU A 92 -2.32 -2.86 12.37
C LEU A 92 -2.39 -2.28 10.95
N TYR A 93 -3.38 -2.69 10.18
CA TYR A 93 -3.52 -2.25 8.79
C TYR A 93 -3.98 -0.79 8.68
N GLU A 94 -4.75 -0.26 9.63
CA GLU A 94 -5.08 1.17 9.67
C GLU A 94 -3.85 2.02 9.97
N HIS A 95 -2.98 1.57 10.87
CA HIS A 95 -1.69 2.22 11.09
C HIS A 95 -0.84 2.18 9.81
N SER A 96 -0.75 1.04 9.16
CA SER A 96 -0.05 0.90 7.87
C SER A 96 -0.62 1.83 6.80
N LEU A 97 -1.95 1.92 6.66
CA LEU A 97 -2.59 2.82 5.69
C LEU A 97 -2.21 4.28 5.92
N LYS A 98 -2.19 4.72 7.19
CA LYS A 98 -1.74 6.08 7.55
C LYS A 98 -0.29 6.34 7.16
N LEU A 99 0.57 5.36 7.31
CA LEU A 99 1.97 5.47 6.84
C LEU A 99 2.02 5.63 5.32
N TRP A 100 1.26 4.83 4.57
CA TRP A 100 1.16 4.95 3.12
C TRP A 100 0.67 6.34 2.67
N GLU A 101 -0.30 6.93 3.35
CA GLU A 101 -0.83 8.27 3.05
C GLU A 101 0.24 9.37 3.14
N GLY A 102 1.17 9.23 4.08
CA GLY A 102 2.26 10.19 4.30
C GLY A 102 3.54 9.93 3.50
N LEU A 103 3.72 8.71 3.00
CA LEU A 103 5.01 8.19 2.58
C LEU A 103 5.62 8.93 1.38
N SER A 104 4.82 9.34 0.40
CA SER A 104 5.32 10.13 -0.74
C SER A 104 5.96 11.44 -0.32
N LYS A 105 5.33 12.13 0.64
CA LYS A 105 5.86 13.39 1.18
C LYS A 105 7.10 13.13 2.04
N GLU A 106 7.06 12.09 2.84
CA GLU A 106 8.14 11.71 3.75
C GLU A 106 9.42 11.33 2.99
N LEU A 107 9.30 10.51 1.96
CA LEU A 107 10.41 10.06 1.14
C LEU A 107 10.79 11.06 0.04
N ASN A 108 10.00 12.12 -0.18
CA ASN A 108 10.12 13.00 -1.34
C ASN A 108 10.18 12.21 -2.66
N TYR A 109 9.35 11.17 -2.75
CA TYR A 109 9.29 10.25 -3.88
C TYR A 109 7.85 9.83 -4.14
N ASN A 110 7.42 9.80 -5.39
CA ASN A 110 6.09 9.35 -5.73
C ASN A 110 6.01 7.82 -5.63
N ILE A 111 5.39 7.32 -4.57
CA ILE A 111 5.15 5.88 -4.35
C ILE A 111 4.00 5.34 -5.19
N MET A 112 3.42 6.16 -6.03
CA MET A 112 2.26 5.84 -6.89
C MET A 112 1.07 5.25 -6.12
N PHE A 113 0.84 5.71 -4.88
CA PHE A 113 -0.31 5.31 -4.09
C PHE A 113 -1.55 6.07 -4.54
N SER A 114 -2.52 5.35 -5.09
CA SER A 114 -3.77 5.90 -5.63
C SER A 114 -4.95 5.46 -4.78
N GLN A 115 -5.47 6.38 -3.97
CA GLN A 115 -6.63 6.18 -3.07
C GLN A 115 -7.93 6.40 -3.84
N ARG A 116 -8.37 5.39 -4.59
CA ARG A 116 -9.63 5.42 -5.36
C ARG A 116 -10.73 4.57 -4.74
N GLY A 117 -10.50 4.07 -3.55
CA GLY A 117 -11.36 3.14 -2.86
C GLY A 117 -11.13 1.68 -3.27
N VAL A 118 -11.58 0.78 -2.40
CA VAL A 118 -11.60 -0.66 -2.65
C VAL A 118 -13.02 -1.17 -2.42
N LEU A 119 -13.58 -1.78 -3.46
CA LEU A 119 -14.88 -2.46 -3.42
C LEU A 119 -14.67 -3.97 -3.21
N ASN A 120 -15.46 -4.57 -2.29
CA ASN A 120 -15.64 -6.01 -2.25
C ASN A 120 -17.10 -6.30 -2.60
N LEU A 121 -17.32 -6.86 -3.78
CA LEU A 121 -18.66 -7.13 -4.31
C LEU A 121 -19.31 -8.30 -3.56
N ALA A 122 -20.63 -8.25 -3.42
CA ALA A 122 -21.46 -9.31 -2.87
C ALA A 122 -22.46 -9.80 -3.93
N HIS A 123 -22.48 -11.09 -4.15
CA HIS A 123 -23.29 -11.77 -5.17
C HIS A 123 -24.39 -12.65 -4.60
N GLY A 124 -24.40 -12.89 -3.29
CA GLY A 124 -25.37 -13.73 -2.59
C GLY A 124 -25.81 -13.14 -1.25
N LEU A 125 -26.92 -13.65 -0.71
CA LEU A 125 -27.49 -13.18 0.57
C LEU A 125 -26.51 -13.36 1.74
N GLN A 126 -25.77 -14.47 1.76
CA GLN A 126 -24.79 -14.72 2.81
C GLN A 126 -23.65 -13.70 2.74
N GLU A 127 -23.15 -13.39 1.54
CA GLU A 127 -22.11 -12.38 1.34
C GLU A 127 -22.57 -10.98 1.76
N ILE A 128 -23.84 -10.63 1.52
CA ILE A 128 -24.43 -9.37 2.01
C ILE A 128 -24.39 -9.32 3.54
N ARG A 129 -24.80 -10.39 4.22
CA ARG A 129 -24.81 -10.45 5.69
C ARG A 129 -23.41 -10.32 6.27
N ASP A 130 -22.46 -11.06 5.72
CA ASP A 130 -21.06 -11.03 6.15
C ASP A 130 -20.40 -9.66 5.86
N SER A 131 -20.71 -9.07 4.71
CA SER A 131 -20.23 -7.74 4.33
C SER A 131 -20.77 -6.65 5.26
N LYS A 132 -22.06 -6.68 5.58
CA LYS A 132 -22.66 -5.74 6.54
C LYS A 132 -22.06 -5.90 7.94
N ARG A 133 -21.90 -7.15 8.42
CA ARG A 133 -21.22 -7.45 9.68
C ARG A 133 -19.80 -6.86 9.70
N ARG A 134 -19.04 -7.03 8.60
CA ARG A 134 -17.70 -6.46 8.45
C ARG A 134 -17.71 -4.94 8.51
N VAL A 135 -18.66 -4.29 7.82
CA VAL A 135 -18.81 -2.82 7.87
C VAL A 135 -19.08 -2.34 9.29
N PHE A 136 -19.96 -3.01 10.04
CA PHE A 136 -20.22 -2.65 11.43
C PHE A 136 -18.99 -2.82 12.33
N ALA A 137 -18.28 -3.94 12.21
CA ALA A 137 -17.03 -4.16 12.95
C ALA A 137 -15.98 -3.10 12.62
N ASN A 138 -15.83 -2.76 11.34
CA ASN A 138 -14.90 -1.72 10.90
C ASN A 138 -15.28 -0.34 11.48
N LYS A 139 -16.56 0.04 11.47
CA LYS A 139 -17.02 1.30 12.08
C LYS A 139 -16.72 1.36 13.58
N LEU A 140 -16.93 0.26 14.32
CA LEU A 140 -16.55 0.16 15.74
C LEU A 140 -15.04 0.38 15.93
N ASN A 141 -14.22 -0.08 15.00
CA ASN A 141 -12.77 0.11 15.01
C ASN A 141 -12.32 1.45 14.39
N LYS A 142 -13.25 2.38 14.10
CA LYS A 142 -13.00 3.69 13.49
C LYS A 142 -12.35 3.60 12.10
N ILE A 143 -12.62 2.53 11.37
CA ILE A 143 -12.21 2.34 9.98
C ILE A 143 -13.31 2.90 9.06
N ASP A 144 -12.92 3.62 8.01
CA ASP A 144 -13.82 4.08 6.97
C ASP A 144 -14.34 2.88 6.16
N ALA A 145 -15.55 2.46 6.44
CA ALA A 145 -16.21 1.39 5.72
C ALA A 145 -17.70 1.68 5.58
N GLU A 146 -18.23 1.43 4.41
CA GLU A 146 -19.64 1.60 4.11
C GLU A 146 -20.17 0.42 3.29
N TRP A 147 -21.47 0.19 3.38
CA TRP A 147 -22.20 -0.73 2.52
C TRP A 147 -22.87 0.07 1.42
N LEU A 148 -22.71 -0.37 0.19
CA LEU A 148 -23.37 0.16 -1.00
C LEU A 148 -24.33 -0.89 -1.56
N ASN A 149 -25.58 -0.48 -1.90
CA ASN A 149 -26.47 -1.32 -2.70
C ASN A 149 -25.99 -1.36 -4.16
N ALA A 150 -26.64 -2.19 -5.01
CA ALA A 150 -26.20 -2.37 -6.39
C ALA A 150 -26.19 -1.06 -7.20
N GLN A 151 -27.18 -0.20 -7.00
CA GLN A 151 -27.24 1.08 -7.73
C GLN A 151 -26.15 2.04 -7.26
N GLU A 152 -25.84 2.09 -5.97
CA GLU A 152 -24.74 2.88 -5.40
C GLU A 152 -23.38 2.38 -5.89
N VAL A 153 -23.21 1.05 -6.02
CA VAL A 153 -22.01 0.44 -6.64
C VAL A 153 -21.86 0.92 -8.09
N LYS A 154 -22.95 0.91 -8.87
CA LYS A 154 -22.94 1.40 -10.26
C LYS A 154 -22.61 2.88 -10.35
N ASN A 155 -23.12 3.70 -9.44
CA ASN A 155 -22.82 5.12 -9.38
C ASN A 155 -21.37 5.39 -9.04
N PHE A 156 -20.80 4.61 -8.14
CA PHE A 156 -19.40 4.70 -7.75
C PHE A 156 -18.44 4.19 -8.84
N CYS A 157 -18.78 3.08 -9.48
CA CYS A 157 -17.96 2.45 -10.52
C CYS A 157 -18.83 2.09 -11.73
N LYS A 158 -18.89 3.00 -12.70
CA LYS A 158 -19.79 2.94 -13.87
C LYS A 158 -19.56 1.74 -14.79
N ILE A 159 -18.41 1.10 -14.75
CA ILE A 159 -18.09 -0.08 -15.58
C ILE A 159 -18.70 -1.37 -15.04
N ILE A 160 -19.08 -1.43 -13.73
CA ILE A 160 -19.65 -2.64 -13.13
C ILE A 160 -21.03 -2.92 -13.71
N ASN A 161 -21.23 -4.15 -14.18
CA ASN A 161 -22.54 -4.62 -14.62
C ASN A 161 -23.37 -5.06 -13.40
N ILE A 162 -24.52 -4.42 -13.17
CA ILE A 162 -25.46 -4.73 -12.09
C ILE A 162 -26.72 -5.48 -12.58
N SER A 163 -26.71 -5.99 -13.81
CA SER A 163 -27.86 -6.75 -14.34
C SER A 163 -28.18 -7.96 -13.50
N LYS A 164 -29.45 -8.12 -13.16
CA LYS A 164 -29.95 -9.30 -12.40
C LYS A 164 -29.87 -10.60 -13.22
N ASN A 165 -29.74 -10.49 -14.53
CA ASN A 165 -29.65 -11.63 -15.45
C ASN A 165 -28.21 -12.11 -15.64
N SER A 166 -27.21 -11.48 -15.00
CA SER A 166 -25.85 -11.96 -15.06
C SER A 166 -25.68 -13.25 -14.22
N ARG A 167 -24.73 -14.10 -14.58
CA ARG A 167 -24.44 -15.35 -13.86
C ARG A 167 -24.11 -15.10 -12.38
N TYR A 168 -23.46 -13.98 -12.10
CA TYR A 168 -23.11 -13.51 -10.75
C TYR A 168 -23.61 -12.07 -10.60
N PRO A 169 -24.91 -11.85 -10.27
CA PRO A 169 -25.46 -10.51 -10.14
C PRO A 169 -24.80 -9.78 -8.97
N VAL A 170 -24.46 -8.53 -9.14
CA VAL A 170 -23.95 -7.69 -8.06
C VAL A 170 -25.13 -7.18 -7.23
N LEU A 171 -25.22 -7.64 -5.97
CA LEU A 171 -26.29 -7.25 -5.04
C LEU A 171 -25.90 -6.07 -4.16
N GLY A 172 -24.61 -5.76 -4.06
CA GLY A 172 -24.03 -4.67 -3.30
C GLY A 172 -22.54 -4.85 -3.12
N ALA A 173 -21.93 -4.01 -2.33
CA ALA A 173 -20.51 -4.06 -2.00
C ALA A 173 -20.20 -3.42 -0.66
N THR A 174 -19.07 -3.80 -0.05
CA THR A 174 -18.41 -2.92 0.92
C THR A 174 -17.48 -1.98 0.19
N LEU A 175 -17.40 -0.74 0.63
CA LEU A 175 -16.45 0.25 0.13
C LEU A 175 -15.60 0.77 1.27
N GLN A 176 -14.30 0.83 1.07
CA GLN A 176 -13.37 1.60 1.86
C GLN A 176 -12.75 2.69 0.97
N ARG A 177 -13.10 3.97 1.22
CA ARG A 177 -12.68 5.09 0.35
C ARG A 177 -11.20 5.41 0.44
N ARG A 178 -10.63 5.32 1.65
CA ARG A 178 -9.21 5.58 1.88
C ARG A 178 -8.29 4.46 1.36
N ALA A 179 -8.83 3.30 1.06
CA ALA A 179 -8.08 2.24 0.43
C ALA A 179 -7.71 2.57 -1.02
N GLY A 180 -6.71 1.88 -1.54
CA GLY A 180 -6.25 2.12 -2.91
C GLY A 180 -5.23 1.10 -3.37
N THR A 181 -4.47 1.46 -4.39
CA THR A 181 -3.38 0.64 -4.93
C THR A 181 -2.08 1.43 -4.93
N ALA A 182 -0.96 0.74 -4.68
CA ALA A 182 0.39 1.29 -4.80
C ALA A 182 1.18 0.47 -5.84
N ARG A 183 1.95 1.11 -6.72
CA ARG A 183 2.72 0.45 -7.78
C ARG A 183 4.21 0.71 -7.62
#